data_0aecb51ce7894083406070af3402d3e9
#
_entry.id   0aecb51ce7894083406070af3402d3e9
#
_cell.length_a   1.000
_cell.length_b   1.000
_cell.length_c   1.000
_cell.angle_alpha   90.00
_cell.angle_beta   90.00
_cell.angle_gamma   90.00
#
_symmetry.space_group_name_H-M   'P 1'
#
loop_
_entity.id
_entity.type
_entity.pdbx_description
1 polymer ?
#
loop_
_entity_poly.entity_id
_entity_poly.type
_entity_poly.pdbx_seq_one_letter_code
_entity_poly.pdbx_strand_id
1 'polypeptide(L)'
;MNQIETFFDTMAERWDAVCVHDPGKIRTILDRSNLRQNARILDVGCGTGILESYLPYEPRQIVAIDIAGQMIEKARMKYPDHPLIEFLQEDAMSYEGKGFDYIILYSAYPHFMRPERLIEHMSDLLVPGGKLVICHSESKEKINTHHHRHADRLSLPLPPAREVAALMEPYLLPLVVEDTEQL
;
A
#
# COMPACT_ATOMS: atom_id res chain seq x y z
N MET A 1 0.38 18.45 -13.15
CA MET A 1 -0.25 17.94 -11.92
C MET A 1 -0.76 16.55 -12.22
N ASN A 2 -0.41 15.58 -11.43
CA ASN A 2 -0.82 14.19 -11.60
C ASN A 2 -2.32 14.08 -11.28
N GLN A 3 -3.10 13.42 -12.15
CA GLN A 3 -4.56 13.31 -11.96
C GLN A 3 -4.90 12.47 -10.70
N ILE A 4 -4.07 11.48 -10.38
CA ILE A 4 -4.21 10.64 -9.17
C ILE A 4 -4.00 11.50 -7.92
N GLU A 5 -2.92 12.28 -7.88
CA GLU A 5 -2.62 13.23 -6.80
C GLU A 5 -3.80 14.17 -6.55
N THR A 6 -4.27 14.85 -7.61
CA THR A 6 -5.40 15.79 -7.51
C THR A 6 -6.67 15.14 -6.98
N PHE A 7 -6.96 13.92 -7.42
CA PHE A 7 -8.14 13.18 -6.96
C PHE A 7 -8.06 12.88 -5.47
N PHE A 8 -6.95 12.32 -5.00
CA PHE A 8 -6.79 11.96 -3.59
C PHE A 8 -6.68 13.18 -2.68
N ASP A 9 -6.03 14.26 -3.12
CA ASP A 9 -6.02 15.53 -2.39
C ASP A 9 -7.45 16.06 -2.16
N THR A 10 -8.29 16.02 -3.20
CA THR A 10 -9.70 16.45 -3.09
C THR A 10 -10.50 15.57 -2.13
N MET A 11 -10.15 14.28 -2.03
CA MET A 11 -10.86 13.31 -1.19
C MET A 11 -10.38 13.29 0.26
N ALA A 12 -9.19 13.80 0.56
CA ALA A 12 -8.50 13.62 1.85
C ALA A 12 -9.36 14.04 3.05
N GLU A 13 -10.11 15.15 2.94
CA GLU A 13 -10.93 15.66 4.05
C GLU A 13 -12.03 14.69 4.51
N ARG A 14 -12.57 13.90 3.58
CA ARG A 14 -13.66 12.96 3.86
C ARG A 14 -13.23 11.48 3.74
N TRP A 15 -11.92 11.23 3.47
CA TRP A 15 -11.42 9.90 3.15
C TRP A 15 -11.79 8.86 4.20
N ASP A 16 -11.51 9.12 5.45
CA ASP A 16 -11.79 8.19 6.55
C ASP A 16 -13.29 7.89 6.77
N ALA A 17 -14.16 8.80 6.32
CA ALA A 17 -15.61 8.59 6.40
C ALA A 17 -16.16 7.74 5.25
N VAL A 18 -15.51 7.76 4.09
CA VAL A 18 -15.98 7.05 2.88
C VAL A 18 -15.21 5.76 2.58
N CYS A 19 -13.95 5.70 2.99
CA CYS A 19 -13.09 4.53 2.82
C CYS A 19 -12.97 3.77 4.16
N VAL A 20 -13.98 2.97 4.45
CA VAL A 20 -14.05 2.21 5.71
C VAL A 20 -13.42 0.84 5.51
N HIS A 21 -12.48 0.50 6.39
CA HIS A 21 -11.77 -0.78 6.38
C HIS A 21 -12.24 -1.67 7.54
N ASP A 22 -12.34 -2.96 7.29
CA ASP A 22 -12.61 -3.95 8.34
C ASP A 22 -11.32 -4.23 9.14
N PRO A 23 -11.30 -3.92 10.46
CA PRO A 23 -10.14 -4.16 11.31
C PRO A 23 -9.69 -5.63 11.37
N GLY A 24 -10.64 -6.55 11.28
CA GLY A 24 -10.35 -7.99 11.30
C GLY A 24 -9.61 -8.43 10.05
N LYS A 25 -10.01 -7.89 8.88
CA LYS A 25 -9.32 -8.16 7.62
C LYS A 25 -7.90 -7.60 7.60
N ILE A 26 -7.71 -6.36 8.07
CA ILE A 26 -6.36 -5.77 8.15
C ILE A 26 -5.45 -6.63 9.04
N ARG A 27 -5.91 -7.05 10.22
CA ARG A 27 -5.13 -7.93 11.10
C ARG A 27 -4.79 -9.25 10.41
N THR A 28 -5.77 -9.87 9.76
CA THR A 28 -5.54 -11.13 9.00
C THR A 28 -4.47 -10.96 7.93
N ILE A 29 -4.49 -9.86 7.19
CA ILE A 29 -3.48 -9.53 6.17
C ILE A 29 -2.10 -9.39 6.81
N LEU A 30 -1.99 -8.63 7.89
CA LEU A 30 -0.72 -8.40 8.59
C LEU A 30 -0.16 -9.69 9.20
N ASP A 31 -1.02 -10.53 9.80
CA ASP A 31 -0.61 -11.84 10.34
C ASP A 31 -0.05 -12.74 9.23
N ARG A 32 -0.72 -12.79 8.06
CA ARG A 32 -0.26 -13.56 6.91
C ARG A 32 1.02 -13.02 6.28
N SER A 33 1.25 -11.72 6.37
CA SER A 33 2.49 -11.08 5.92
C SER A 33 3.70 -11.49 6.75
N ASN A 34 3.45 -12.06 7.95
CA ASN A 34 4.48 -12.53 8.88
C ASN A 34 5.58 -11.48 9.10
N LEU A 35 5.15 -10.29 9.54
CA LEU A 35 6.05 -9.18 9.83
C LEU A 35 6.92 -9.51 11.04
N ARG A 36 8.22 -9.23 10.94
CA ARG A 36 9.18 -9.42 12.03
C ARG A 36 9.21 -8.20 12.94
N GLN A 37 9.48 -8.40 14.21
CA GLN A 37 9.83 -7.32 15.11
C GLN A 37 11.09 -6.60 14.62
N ASN A 38 11.21 -5.31 14.96
CA ASN A 38 12.35 -4.47 14.61
C ASN A 38 12.61 -4.39 13.10
N ALA A 39 11.57 -4.55 12.27
CA ALA A 39 11.64 -4.42 10.83
C ALA A 39 11.57 -2.95 10.39
N ARG A 40 12.21 -2.64 9.27
CA ARG A 40 12.02 -1.37 8.55
C ARG A 40 10.98 -1.57 7.46
N ILE A 41 9.90 -0.82 7.51
CA ILE A 41 8.71 -0.99 6.66
C ILE A 41 8.53 0.24 5.79
N LEU A 42 8.22 0.03 4.51
CA LEU A 42 7.70 1.07 3.61
C LEU A 42 6.22 0.78 3.36
N ASP A 43 5.35 1.73 3.72
CA ASP A 43 3.95 1.73 3.34
C ASP A 43 3.76 2.63 2.12
N VAL A 44 3.33 2.03 0.99
CA VAL A 44 3.22 2.69 -0.31
C VAL A 44 1.76 2.98 -0.64
N GLY A 45 1.44 4.27 -0.80
CA GLY A 45 0.07 4.74 -0.94
C GLY A 45 -0.66 4.68 0.41
N CYS A 46 0.00 5.19 1.45
CA CYS A 46 -0.47 5.09 2.84
C CYS A 46 -1.77 5.85 3.11
N GLY A 47 -2.16 6.76 2.20
CA GLY A 47 -3.34 7.60 2.37
C GLY A 47 -3.26 8.39 3.68
N THR A 48 -4.31 8.30 4.47
CA THR A 48 -4.41 8.97 5.78
C THR A 48 -3.81 8.15 6.93
N GLY A 49 -3.02 7.11 6.63
CA GLY A 49 -2.32 6.33 7.66
C GLY A 49 -3.21 5.29 8.35
N ILE A 50 -3.97 4.51 7.60
CA ILE A 50 -4.82 3.47 8.20
C ILE A 50 -4.02 2.27 8.68
N LEU A 51 -3.01 1.87 7.93
CA LEU A 51 -2.25 0.65 8.19
C LEU A 51 -1.44 0.76 9.50
N GLU A 52 -0.92 1.93 9.79
CA GLU A 52 -0.08 2.21 10.97
C GLU A 52 -0.83 1.93 12.28
N SER A 53 -2.16 2.11 12.30
CA SER A 53 -2.99 1.78 13.47
C SER A 53 -3.05 0.29 13.79
N TYR A 54 -2.68 -0.57 12.85
CA TYR A 54 -2.84 -2.03 12.96
C TYR A 54 -1.53 -2.78 12.94
N LEU A 55 -0.40 -2.09 12.75
CA LEU A 55 0.89 -2.77 12.79
C LEU A 55 1.11 -3.40 14.17
N PRO A 56 1.18 -4.75 14.26
CA PRO A 56 1.08 -5.46 15.54
C PRO A 56 2.35 -5.41 16.38
N TYR A 57 3.44 -4.90 15.81
CA TYR A 57 4.77 -4.93 16.39
C TYR A 57 5.40 -3.55 16.42
N GLU A 58 6.34 -3.34 17.35
CA GLU A 58 7.21 -2.17 17.30
C GLU A 58 8.18 -2.32 16.12
N PRO A 59 7.94 -1.66 14.98
CA PRO A 59 8.89 -1.65 13.88
C PRO A 59 10.14 -0.85 14.29
N ARG A 60 11.25 -1.09 13.61
CA ARG A 60 12.42 -0.21 13.74
C ARG A 60 12.12 1.19 13.18
N GLN A 61 11.41 1.22 12.08
CA GLN A 61 10.96 2.43 11.40
C GLN A 61 9.85 2.08 10.41
N ILE A 62 8.85 2.92 10.31
CA ILE A 62 7.89 2.97 9.21
C ILE A 62 8.17 4.23 8.41
N VAL A 63 8.36 4.07 7.11
CA VAL A 63 8.29 5.17 6.14
C VAL A 63 6.99 4.99 5.38
N ALA A 64 6.10 5.95 5.45
CA ALA A 64 4.80 5.92 4.82
C ALA A 64 4.73 7.00 3.75
N ILE A 65 4.56 6.60 2.50
CA ILE A 65 4.57 7.51 1.35
C ILE A 65 3.24 7.55 0.64
N ASP A 66 2.84 8.74 0.23
CA ASP A 66 1.70 8.97 -0.66
C ASP A 66 2.01 10.14 -1.59
N ILE A 67 1.49 10.09 -2.81
CA ILE A 67 1.66 11.16 -3.79
C ILE A 67 0.80 12.38 -3.44
N ALA A 68 -0.30 12.18 -2.71
CA ALA A 68 -1.26 13.22 -2.34
C ALA A 68 -0.86 13.90 -1.02
N GLY A 69 -0.48 15.17 -1.11
CA GLY A 69 0.00 15.96 0.04
C GLY A 69 -1.05 16.11 1.13
N GLN A 70 -2.34 16.27 0.76
CA GLN A 70 -3.44 16.38 1.74
C GLN A 70 -3.68 15.07 2.50
N MET A 71 -3.44 13.90 1.88
CA MET A 71 -3.46 12.62 2.58
C MET A 71 -2.37 12.56 3.65
N ILE A 72 -1.14 12.95 3.29
CA ILE A 72 0.01 12.99 4.20
C ILE A 72 -0.24 13.96 5.37
N GLU A 73 -0.82 15.12 5.12
CA GLU A 73 -1.18 16.05 6.20
C GLU A 73 -2.19 15.42 7.18
N LYS A 74 -3.21 14.72 6.69
CA LYS A 74 -4.16 13.99 7.54
C LYS A 74 -3.48 12.87 8.33
N ALA A 75 -2.58 12.12 7.70
CA ALA A 75 -1.82 11.08 8.37
C ALA A 75 -0.96 11.68 9.52
N ARG A 76 -0.23 12.75 9.27
CA ARG A 76 0.56 13.45 10.30
C ARG A 76 -0.30 13.95 11.47
N MET A 77 -1.51 14.43 11.21
CA MET A 77 -2.43 14.86 12.27
C MET A 77 -2.88 13.69 13.17
N LYS A 78 -2.99 12.48 12.64
CA LYS A 78 -3.36 11.28 13.41
C LYS A 78 -2.19 10.75 14.26
N TYR A 79 -0.97 10.95 13.81
CA TYR A 79 0.24 10.42 14.44
C TYR A 79 1.23 11.55 14.76
N PRO A 80 0.84 12.55 15.57
CA PRO A 80 1.70 13.68 15.86
C PRO A 80 2.96 13.21 16.58
N ASP A 81 4.11 13.59 16.03
CA ASP A 81 5.44 13.33 16.62
C ASP A 81 5.72 11.85 16.93
N HIS A 82 5.11 10.91 16.18
CA HIS A 82 5.36 9.49 16.40
C HIS A 82 6.82 9.13 16.04
N PRO A 83 7.63 8.66 17.00
CA PRO A 83 9.08 8.57 16.81
C PRO A 83 9.55 7.54 15.78
N LEU A 84 8.67 6.60 15.41
CA LEU A 84 9.00 5.49 14.49
C LEU A 84 8.31 5.61 13.14
N ILE A 85 7.44 6.62 12.94
CA ILE A 85 6.69 6.78 11.68
C ILE A 85 7.09 8.09 11.02
N GLU A 86 7.50 7.99 9.76
CA GLU A 86 7.83 9.12 8.90
C GLU A 86 6.87 9.17 7.72
N PHE A 87 6.03 10.21 7.64
CA PHE A 87 5.10 10.42 6.54
C PHE A 87 5.68 11.37 5.52
N LEU A 88 5.81 10.95 4.24
CA LEU A 88 6.40 11.72 3.16
C LEU A 88 5.45 11.83 1.97
N GLN A 89 5.35 13.04 1.42
CA GLN A 89 4.71 13.22 0.12
C GLN A 89 5.72 12.85 -0.96
N GLU A 90 5.60 11.67 -1.53
CA GLU A 90 6.53 11.12 -2.53
C GLU A 90 5.80 10.29 -3.59
N ASP A 91 6.30 10.33 -4.81
CA ASP A 91 5.87 9.39 -5.84
C ASP A 91 6.63 8.07 -5.68
N ALA A 92 5.91 6.99 -5.40
CA ALA A 92 6.48 5.66 -5.24
C ALA A 92 7.31 5.20 -6.45
N MET A 93 7.00 5.68 -7.66
CA MET A 93 7.73 5.32 -8.89
C MET A 93 9.12 5.96 -9.00
N SER A 94 9.41 6.97 -8.20
CA SER A 94 10.70 7.67 -8.15
C SER A 94 11.32 7.73 -6.76
N TYR A 95 10.70 7.09 -5.77
CA TYR A 95 11.22 7.06 -4.40
C TYR A 95 12.55 6.29 -4.32
N GLU A 96 13.58 6.88 -3.73
CA GLU A 96 14.96 6.33 -3.73
C GLU A 96 15.39 5.69 -2.39
N GLY A 97 14.52 5.68 -1.38
CA GLY A 97 14.82 5.06 -0.07
C GLY A 97 15.04 3.56 -0.21
N LYS A 98 16.03 3.02 0.49
CA LYS A 98 16.42 1.59 0.38
C LYS A 98 16.53 0.93 1.75
N GLY A 99 16.66 -0.38 1.74
CA GLY A 99 16.94 -1.17 2.93
C GLY A 99 15.69 -1.51 3.74
N PHE A 100 14.58 -1.75 3.06
CA PHE A 100 13.34 -2.17 3.69
C PHE A 100 13.28 -3.69 3.86
N ASP A 101 12.84 -4.14 5.03
CA ASP A 101 12.54 -5.53 5.29
C ASP A 101 11.18 -5.91 4.69
N TYR A 102 10.26 -4.95 4.67
CA TYR A 102 8.93 -5.10 4.08
C TYR A 102 8.53 -3.84 3.31
N ILE A 103 7.91 -4.05 2.15
CA ILE A 103 7.21 -3.01 1.40
C ILE A 103 5.76 -3.48 1.29
N ILE A 104 4.81 -2.64 1.69
CA ILE A 104 3.39 -2.97 1.73
C ILE A 104 2.63 -2.00 0.82
N LEU A 105 1.83 -2.54 -0.08
CA LEU A 105 0.83 -1.80 -0.86
C LEU A 105 -0.56 -2.28 -0.40
N TYR A 106 -1.14 -1.58 0.55
CA TYR A 106 -2.47 -1.90 1.04
C TYR A 106 -3.53 -1.08 0.30
N SER A 107 -4.36 -1.73 -0.50
CA SER A 107 -5.43 -1.12 -1.31
C SER A 107 -4.97 0.00 -2.27
N ALA A 108 -3.70 0.00 -2.68
CA ALA A 108 -3.10 1.03 -3.53
C ALA A 108 -2.75 0.54 -4.94
N TYR A 109 -2.47 -0.76 -5.11
CA TYR A 109 -1.91 -1.33 -6.34
C TYR A 109 -2.65 -0.97 -7.64
N PRO A 110 -3.99 -0.93 -7.74
CA PRO A 110 -4.69 -0.59 -8.98
C PRO A 110 -4.40 0.82 -9.51
N HIS A 111 -3.92 1.71 -8.69
CA HIS A 111 -3.61 3.11 -9.08
C HIS A 111 -2.25 3.25 -9.78
N PHE A 112 -1.46 2.18 -9.86
CA PHE A 112 -0.18 2.19 -10.57
C PHE A 112 -0.34 1.73 -12.02
N MET A 113 -0.22 2.67 -12.97
CA MET A 113 -0.45 2.43 -14.40
C MET A 113 0.64 1.59 -15.07
N ARG A 114 1.74 1.30 -14.39
CA ARG A 114 2.87 0.49 -14.88
C ARG A 114 3.27 -0.53 -13.81
N PRO A 115 2.44 -1.56 -13.58
CA PRO A 115 2.61 -2.50 -12.47
C PRO A 115 3.94 -3.28 -12.53
N GLU A 116 4.42 -3.65 -13.73
CA GLU A 116 5.70 -4.34 -13.89
C GLU A 116 6.86 -3.46 -13.38
N ARG A 117 6.87 -2.20 -13.77
CA ARG A 117 7.90 -1.25 -13.32
C ARG A 117 7.80 -0.94 -11.84
N LEU A 118 6.59 -0.91 -11.29
CA LEU A 118 6.39 -0.76 -9.84
C LEU A 118 7.04 -1.93 -9.10
N ILE A 119 6.73 -3.16 -9.50
CA ILE A 119 7.26 -4.37 -8.86
C ILE A 119 8.79 -4.42 -8.96
N GLU A 120 9.36 -4.17 -10.14
CA GLU A 120 10.79 -4.05 -10.36
C GLU A 120 11.41 -3.04 -9.39
N HIS A 121 10.89 -1.81 -9.38
CA HIS A 121 11.39 -0.74 -8.54
C HIS A 121 11.27 -1.08 -7.05
N MET A 122 10.12 -1.57 -6.59
CA MET A 122 9.95 -1.96 -5.19
C MET A 122 10.91 -3.09 -4.79
N SER A 123 11.22 -4.02 -5.70
CA SER A 123 12.19 -5.08 -5.42
C SER A 123 13.61 -4.54 -5.17
N ASP A 124 14.00 -3.46 -5.84
CA ASP A 124 15.31 -2.79 -5.68
C ASP A 124 15.45 -2.03 -4.35
N LEU A 125 14.33 -1.71 -3.70
CA LEU A 125 14.32 -1.02 -2.40
C LEU A 125 14.42 -1.99 -1.22
N LEU A 126 14.15 -3.28 -1.44
CA LEU A 126 14.20 -4.32 -0.41
C LEU A 126 15.64 -4.71 -0.05
N VAL A 127 15.83 -5.14 1.19
CA VAL A 127 17.03 -5.90 1.57
C VAL A 127 16.98 -7.32 0.99
N PRO A 128 18.12 -8.02 0.86
CA PRO A 128 18.10 -9.44 0.54
C PRO A 128 17.21 -10.24 1.52
N GLY A 129 16.22 -10.96 1.00
CA GLY A 129 15.22 -11.69 1.79
C GLY A 129 14.10 -10.82 2.33
N GLY A 130 14.03 -9.54 1.97
CA GLY A 130 12.88 -8.66 2.22
C GLY A 130 11.65 -9.09 1.43
N LYS A 131 10.48 -8.60 1.81
CA LYS A 131 9.19 -9.02 1.23
C LYS A 131 8.42 -7.84 0.67
N LEU A 132 7.86 -8.01 -0.53
CA LEU A 132 6.83 -7.15 -1.10
C LEU A 132 5.46 -7.77 -0.82
N VAL A 133 4.56 -6.99 -0.22
CA VAL A 133 3.19 -7.37 0.11
C VAL A 133 2.23 -6.49 -0.68
N ILE A 134 1.47 -7.07 -1.60
CA ILE A 134 0.37 -6.40 -2.30
C ILE A 134 -0.92 -7.02 -1.80
N CYS A 135 -1.78 -6.24 -1.19
CA CYS A 135 -2.97 -6.73 -0.53
C CYS A 135 -4.13 -5.73 -0.55
N HIS A 136 -5.33 -6.28 -0.40
CA HIS A 136 -6.58 -5.52 -0.40
C HIS A 136 -7.52 -6.11 0.67
N SER A 137 -8.37 -5.28 1.27
CA SER A 137 -9.36 -5.72 2.26
C SER A 137 -10.71 -6.09 1.66
N GLU A 138 -10.85 -5.96 0.35
CA GLU A 138 -12.06 -6.29 -0.38
C GLU A 138 -11.72 -7.22 -1.55
N SER A 139 -12.72 -8.03 -1.98
CA SER A 139 -12.54 -8.89 -3.13
C SER A 139 -12.27 -8.10 -4.42
N LYS A 140 -11.58 -8.71 -5.34
CA LYS A 140 -11.26 -8.16 -6.66
C LYS A 140 -12.51 -7.63 -7.37
N GLU A 141 -13.62 -8.36 -7.30
CA GLU A 141 -14.89 -8.00 -7.94
C GLU A 141 -15.46 -6.70 -7.36
N LYS A 142 -15.43 -6.56 -6.04
CA LYS A 142 -15.88 -5.34 -5.36
C LYS A 142 -15.00 -4.14 -5.72
N ILE A 143 -13.69 -4.31 -5.67
CA ILE A 143 -12.72 -3.26 -6.03
C ILE A 143 -12.94 -2.80 -7.45
N ASN A 144 -13.00 -3.72 -8.41
CA ASN A 144 -13.20 -3.39 -9.82
C ASN A 144 -14.54 -2.70 -10.07
N THR A 145 -15.61 -3.15 -9.39
CA THR A 145 -16.93 -2.50 -9.49
C THR A 145 -16.89 -1.07 -8.94
N HIS A 146 -16.19 -0.86 -7.81
CA HIS A 146 -16.06 0.46 -7.20
C HIS A 146 -15.23 1.40 -8.09
N HIS A 147 -14.08 0.95 -8.58
CA HIS A 147 -13.21 1.73 -9.45
C HIS A 147 -13.89 2.10 -10.76
N HIS A 148 -14.62 1.19 -11.39
CA HIS A 148 -15.36 1.49 -12.61
C HIS A 148 -16.39 2.62 -12.44
N ARG A 149 -16.97 2.77 -11.25
CA ARG A 149 -17.94 3.84 -10.95
C ARG A 149 -17.31 5.17 -10.59
N HIS A 150 -16.15 5.17 -9.95
CA HIS A 150 -15.61 6.37 -9.27
C HIS A 150 -14.20 6.75 -9.71
N ALA A 151 -13.44 5.84 -10.31
CA ALA A 151 -12.03 6.02 -10.62
C ALA A 151 -11.60 5.38 -11.95
N ASP A 152 -12.50 5.22 -12.91
CA ASP A 152 -12.31 4.48 -14.17
C ASP A 152 -11.08 4.92 -15.00
N ARG A 153 -10.63 6.17 -14.82
CA ARG A 153 -9.43 6.71 -15.50
C ARG A 153 -8.20 6.81 -14.59
N LEU A 154 -8.34 6.44 -13.31
CA LEU A 154 -7.33 6.61 -12.28
C LEU A 154 -6.87 5.29 -11.69
N SER A 155 -7.37 4.18 -12.20
CA SER A 155 -7.01 2.85 -11.77
C SER A 155 -7.10 1.84 -12.90
N LEU A 156 -6.22 0.85 -12.86
CA LEU A 156 -6.35 -0.36 -13.67
C LEU A 156 -7.32 -1.32 -12.99
N PRO A 157 -8.00 -2.19 -13.75
CA PRO A 157 -8.69 -3.32 -13.15
C PRO A 157 -7.72 -4.16 -12.32
N LEU A 158 -8.09 -4.52 -11.10
CA LEU A 158 -7.30 -5.44 -10.28
C LEU A 158 -7.36 -6.84 -10.90
N PRO A 159 -6.23 -7.39 -11.35
CA PRO A 159 -6.18 -8.73 -11.93
C PRO A 159 -6.26 -9.80 -10.83
N PRO A 160 -6.46 -11.08 -11.18
CA PRO A 160 -6.29 -12.19 -10.24
C PRO A 160 -4.90 -12.19 -9.58
N ALA A 161 -4.81 -12.58 -8.31
CA ALA A 161 -3.56 -12.58 -7.56
C ALA A 161 -2.44 -13.39 -8.24
N ARG A 162 -2.78 -14.48 -8.93
CA ARG A 162 -1.83 -15.28 -9.72
C ARG A 162 -1.18 -14.50 -10.87
N GLU A 163 -1.90 -13.55 -11.46
CA GLU A 163 -1.36 -12.71 -12.54
C GLU A 163 -0.40 -11.66 -11.97
N VAL A 164 -0.73 -11.08 -10.81
CA VAL A 164 0.20 -10.22 -10.08
C VAL A 164 1.45 -10.99 -9.65
N ALA A 165 1.29 -12.21 -9.13
CA ALA A 165 2.39 -13.08 -8.75
C ALA A 165 3.31 -13.39 -9.94
N ALA A 166 2.75 -13.67 -11.13
CA ALA A 166 3.54 -13.90 -12.34
C ALA A 166 4.40 -12.68 -12.73
N LEU A 167 3.93 -11.45 -12.49
CA LEU A 167 4.73 -10.24 -12.70
C LEU A 167 5.87 -10.11 -11.68
N MET A 168 5.75 -10.73 -10.50
CA MET A 168 6.78 -10.72 -9.47
C MET A 168 7.91 -11.72 -9.74
N GLU A 169 7.62 -12.84 -10.39
CA GLU A 169 8.58 -13.97 -10.59
C GLU A 169 9.96 -13.60 -11.14
N PRO A 170 10.12 -12.58 -12.02
CA PRO A 170 11.45 -12.16 -12.48
C PRO A 170 12.33 -11.54 -11.37
N TYR A 171 11.72 -11.04 -10.30
CA TYR A 171 12.39 -10.24 -9.26
C TYR A 171 12.28 -10.86 -7.87
N LEU A 172 11.15 -11.52 -7.58
CA LEU A 172 10.78 -11.99 -6.25
C LEU A 172 10.15 -13.39 -6.34
N LEU A 173 10.38 -14.23 -5.32
CA LEU A 173 9.73 -15.53 -5.22
C LEU A 173 8.34 -15.35 -4.57
N PRO A 174 7.23 -15.64 -5.26
CA PRO A 174 5.90 -15.61 -4.65
C PRO A 174 5.79 -16.66 -3.53
N LEU A 175 5.40 -16.21 -2.33
CA LEU A 175 5.28 -17.06 -1.14
C LEU A 175 3.83 -17.36 -0.79
N VAL A 176 2.96 -16.36 -0.94
CA VAL A 176 1.52 -16.45 -0.68
C VAL A 176 0.79 -15.79 -1.84
N VAL A 177 -0.12 -16.50 -2.48
CA VAL A 177 -0.92 -16.02 -3.61
C VAL A 177 -2.36 -16.45 -3.37
N GLU A 178 -3.22 -15.51 -3.03
CA GLU A 178 -4.61 -15.80 -2.64
C GLU A 178 -5.58 -14.78 -3.24
N ASP A 179 -6.65 -15.29 -3.85
CA ASP A 179 -7.86 -14.54 -4.17
C ASP A 179 -8.99 -15.16 -3.34
N THR A 180 -9.52 -14.44 -2.39
CA THR A 180 -10.65 -14.88 -1.58
C THR A 180 -11.78 -13.87 -1.62
N GLU A 181 -13.00 -14.30 -1.32
CA GLU A 181 -14.13 -13.36 -1.15
C GLU A 181 -13.97 -12.48 0.09
N GLN A 182 -13.06 -12.84 0.97
CA GLN A 182 -12.82 -12.17 2.26
C GLN A 182 -11.61 -11.23 2.21
N LEU A 183 -10.69 -11.45 1.29
CA LEU A 183 -9.46 -10.67 1.11
C LEU A 183 -9.22 -10.44 -0.38
#